data_1e1ec8b6c474fcb562211c13ae26fc73
#
_entry.id   1e1ec8b6c474fcb562211c13ae26fc73
#
_cell.length_a   1.000
_cell.length_b   1.000
_cell.length_c   1.000
_cell.angle_alpha   90.00
_cell.angle_beta   90.00
_cell.angle_gamma   90.00
#
_symmetry.space_group_name_H-M   'P 1'
#
loop_
_entity.id
_entity.type
_entity.pdbx_description
1 polymer ?
#
loop_
_entity_poly.entity_id
_entity_poly.type
_entity_poly.pdbx_seq_one_letter_code
_entity_poly.pdbx_strand_id
1 'polypeptide(L)'
;MLELRWSGVSIEDLWRNEQFWVIGGVSAHLFAVFQGFLKMLAGVDTNFTVTAKAAEDGEFGELYLVKWTTLLIPPTTLIVVNMVGVVAGFSDALNGGYESWGPLFGKVFFAFWVIFHLYPFLKGLMGRQNRTPTIVVLWSVLLASVFSLIWVKINPFVNKVDSETISETCIAIDC
;
A
#
# COMPACT_ATOMS: atom_id res chain seq x y z
N MET A 1 20.05 16.48 -1.78
CA MET A 1 21.24 16.51 -0.90
C MET A 1 21.74 17.92 -0.61
N LEU A 2 21.85 18.82 -1.58
CA LEU A 2 22.27 20.22 -1.36
C LEU A 2 21.31 21.01 -0.48
N GLU A 3 19.99 20.84 -0.67
CA GLU A 3 18.96 21.50 0.16
C GLU A 3 19.01 21.09 1.62
N LEU A 4 19.26 19.81 1.90
CA LEU A 4 19.43 19.29 3.26
C LEU A 4 20.60 19.96 4.00
N ARG A 5 21.70 20.21 3.28
CA ARG A 5 22.87 20.87 3.85
C ARG A 5 22.60 22.35 4.17
N TRP A 6 21.74 23.00 3.39
CA TRP A 6 21.38 24.40 3.60
C TRP A 6 20.30 24.61 4.66
N SER A 7 19.34 23.66 4.74
CA SER A 7 18.25 23.73 5.73
C SER A 7 18.65 23.26 7.13
N GLY A 8 19.82 22.63 7.29
CA GLY A 8 20.25 22.08 8.58
C GLY A 8 19.43 20.90 9.08
N VAL A 9 18.56 20.32 8.23
CA VAL A 9 17.71 19.18 8.57
C VAL A 9 18.54 17.90 8.53
N SER A 10 18.41 17.04 9.54
CA SER A 10 19.07 15.73 9.54
C SER A 10 18.46 14.79 8.50
N ILE A 11 19.25 13.82 8.03
CA ILE A 11 18.76 12.79 7.08
C ILE A 11 17.64 11.96 7.72
N GLU A 12 17.72 11.72 9.02
CA GLU A 12 16.70 10.98 9.78
C GLU A 12 15.37 11.74 9.82
N ASP A 13 15.42 13.05 10.03
CA ASP A 13 14.22 13.90 10.05
C ASP A 13 13.59 13.99 8.66
N LEU A 14 14.40 14.12 7.61
CA LEU A 14 13.91 14.06 6.23
C LEU A 14 13.21 12.74 5.96
N TRP A 15 13.87 11.61 6.27
CA TRP A 15 13.33 10.28 6.05
C TRP A 15 12.01 10.07 6.79
N ARG A 16 11.96 10.47 8.05
CA ARG A 16 10.73 10.40 8.86
C ARG A 16 9.61 11.25 8.27
N ASN A 17 9.93 12.45 7.79
CA ASN A 17 8.96 13.33 7.15
C ASN A 17 8.40 12.73 5.87
N GLU A 18 9.22 12.13 5.02
CA GLU A 18 8.81 11.42 3.81
C GLU A 18 7.86 10.26 4.14
N GLN A 19 8.17 9.46 5.14
CA GLN A 19 7.30 8.36 5.57
C GLN A 19 5.93 8.88 6.03
N PHE A 20 5.87 9.92 6.85
CA PHE A 20 4.61 10.51 7.28
C PHE A 20 3.83 11.12 6.11
N TRP A 21 4.52 11.71 5.16
CA TRP A 21 3.90 12.25 3.95
C TRP A 21 3.24 11.17 3.09
N VAL A 22 3.92 10.06 2.89
CA VAL A 22 3.37 8.89 2.17
C VAL A 22 2.16 8.32 2.92
N ILE A 23 2.24 8.14 4.24
CA ILE A 23 1.12 7.66 5.06
C ILE A 23 -0.08 8.60 4.93
N GLY A 24 0.14 9.92 5.04
CA GLY A 24 -0.90 10.93 4.84
C GLY A 24 -1.50 10.89 3.43
N GLY A 25 -0.66 10.70 2.41
CA GLY A 25 -1.06 10.60 1.01
C GLY A 25 -2.02 9.46 0.74
N VAL A 26 -1.73 8.26 1.24
CA VAL A 26 -2.56 7.07 1.04
C VAL A 26 -3.75 6.98 2.00
N SER A 27 -3.84 7.84 3.00
CA SER A 27 -4.94 7.88 3.97
C SER A 27 -5.77 9.16 3.84
N ALA A 28 -5.40 10.20 4.59
CA ALA A 28 -6.19 11.42 4.71
C ALA A 28 -6.35 12.18 3.38
N HIS A 29 -5.27 12.31 2.59
CA HIS A 29 -5.34 13.04 1.33
C HIS A 29 -6.18 12.31 0.29
N LEU A 30 -6.11 10.98 0.23
CA LEU A 30 -6.95 10.18 -0.65
C LEU A 30 -8.44 10.41 -0.37
N PHE A 31 -8.83 10.37 0.90
CA PHE A 31 -10.22 10.63 1.30
C PHE A 31 -10.62 12.08 1.07
N ALA A 32 -9.74 13.05 1.33
CA ALA A 32 -10.02 14.46 1.07
C ALA A 32 -10.28 14.73 -0.42
N VAL A 33 -9.48 14.14 -1.31
CA VAL A 33 -9.69 14.24 -2.76
C VAL A 33 -11.03 13.60 -3.15
N PHE A 34 -11.31 12.41 -2.65
CA PHE A 34 -12.58 11.72 -2.95
C PHE A 34 -13.80 12.53 -2.47
N GLN A 35 -13.74 13.04 -1.26
CA GLN A 35 -14.80 13.91 -0.71
C GLN A 35 -14.94 15.21 -1.51
N GLY A 36 -13.83 15.83 -1.93
CA GLY A 36 -13.84 16.99 -2.80
C GLY A 36 -14.53 16.72 -4.14
N PHE A 37 -14.28 15.58 -4.76
CA PHE A 37 -14.97 15.15 -5.97
C PHE A 37 -16.46 14.93 -5.74
N LEU A 38 -16.86 14.27 -4.66
CA LEU A 38 -18.27 14.07 -4.33
C LEU A 38 -18.99 15.39 -4.11
N LYS A 39 -18.36 16.35 -3.43
CA LYS A 39 -18.91 17.69 -3.25
C LYS A 39 -19.09 18.43 -4.57
N MET A 40 -18.10 18.35 -5.45
CA MET A 40 -18.10 19.06 -6.74
C MET A 40 -19.12 18.46 -7.73
N LEU A 41 -19.22 17.11 -7.78
CA LEU A 41 -20.07 16.42 -8.75
C LEU A 41 -21.51 16.19 -8.24
N ALA A 42 -21.67 15.88 -6.97
CA ALA A 42 -22.94 15.48 -6.38
C ALA A 42 -23.53 16.50 -5.38
N GLY A 43 -22.81 17.59 -5.07
CA GLY A 43 -23.25 18.58 -4.09
C GLY A 43 -23.38 18.05 -2.66
N VAL A 44 -22.80 16.88 -2.36
CA VAL A 44 -22.90 16.26 -1.04
C VAL A 44 -21.94 16.95 -0.08
N ASP A 45 -22.50 17.62 0.94
CA ASP A 45 -21.69 18.17 2.03
C ASP A 45 -21.25 17.03 2.95
N THR A 46 -19.95 16.72 2.89
CA THR A 46 -19.32 15.79 3.81
C THR A 46 -18.81 16.57 5.02
N ASN A 47 -19.33 16.25 6.19
CA ASN A 47 -18.82 16.80 7.44
C ASN A 47 -17.40 16.33 7.67
N PHE A 48 -16.46 17.27 7.67
CA PHE A 48 -15.09 17.00 8.06
C PHE A 48 -15.05 16.70 9.56
N THR A 49 -14.78 15.47 9.91
CA THR A 49 -14.58 15.09 11.32
C THR A 49 -13.23 15.64 11.78
N VAL A 50 -13.24 16.85 12.29
CA VAL A 50 -12.08 17.41 12.96
C VAL A 50 -11.82 16.53 14.18
N THR A 51 -10.62 15.95 14.26
CA THR A 51 -10.18 15.29 15.48
C THR A 51 -10.25 16.33 16.59
N ALA A 52 -11.20 16.16 17.51
CA ALA A 52 -11.27 16.98 18.70
C ALA A 52 -9.93 16.85 19.42
N LYS A 53 -9.17 17.96 19.50
CA LYS A 53 -8.07 18.04 20.43
C LYS A 53 -8.71 17.92 21.82
N ALA A 54 -8.50 16.79 22.48
CA ALA A 54 -8.78 16.67 23.90
C ALA A 54 -7.83 17.66 24.61
N ALA A 55 -8.31 18.87 24.79
CA ALA A 55 -7.71 19.85 25.63
C ALA A 55 -8.30 19.61 27.01
N GLU A 56 -7.77 18.64 27.74
CA GLU A 56 -7.90 18.59 29.20
C GLU A 56 -6.97 17.50 29.75
N ASP A 57 -6.33 17.84 30.84
CA ASP A 57 -5.35 17.14 31.65
C ASP A 57 -5.78 15.72 32.10
N GLY A 58 -5.78 14.77 31.19
CA GLY A 58 -6.12 13.40 31.48
C GLY A 58 -5.30 12.42 30.63
N GLU A 59 -4.36 11.81 31.30
CA GLU A 59 -3.68 10.58 30.90
C GLU A 59 -3.20 10.50 29.44
N PHE A 60 -1.91 10.60 29.26
CA PHE A 60 -1.19 10.37 27.97
C PHE A 60 -1.55 9.03 27.27
N GLY A 61 -2.37 8.20 27.90
CA GLY A 61 -2.88 6.95 27.33
C GLY A 61 -3.97 7.14 26.28
N GLU A 62 -4.74 8.23 26.32
CA GLU A 62 -5.84 8.48 25.35
C GLU A 62 -5.36 9.00 23.98
N LEU A 63 -4.13 9.53 23.89
CA LEU A 63 -3.54 10.00 22.64
C LEU A 63 -3.38 8.89 21.58
N TYR A 64 -3.40 7.64 21.98
CA TYR A 64 -3.21 6.47 21.11
C TYR A 64 -4.46 5.60 20.98
N LEU A 65 -5.63 6.09 21.38
CA LEU A 65 -6.89 5.43 21.11
C LEU A 65 -7.13 5.40 19.58
N VAL A 66 -6.89 4.25 18.99
CA VAL A 66 -7.24 3.97 17.59
C VAL A 66 -8.77 3.90 17.53
N LYS A 67 -9.41 5.06 17.38
CA LYS A 67 -10.82 5.11 17.00
C LYS A 67 -10.94 4.45 15.64
N TRP A 68 -11.95 3.61 15.48
CA TRP A 68 -12.26 2.99 14.21
C TRP A 68 -12.45 4.07 13.15
N THR A 69 -11.46 4.21 12.27
CA THR A 69 -11.48 5.18 11.19
C THR A 69 -11.25 4.46 9.87
N THR A 70 -12.08 4.75 8.88
CA THR A 70 -11.92 4.29 7.50
C THR A 70 -10.57 4.67 6.90
N LEU A 71 -9.91 5.67 7.48
CA LEU A 71 -8.57 6.13 7.09
C LEU A 71 -7.46 5.06 7.23
N LEU A 72 -7.68 4.05 8.08
CA LEU A 72 -6.72 2.96 8.27
C LEU A 72 -6.79 1.89 7.18
N ILE A 73 -7.92 1.81 6.45
CA ILE A 73 -8.15 0.74 5.46
C ILE A 73 -7.17 0.84 4.28
N PRO A 74 -6.99 1.99 3.60
CA PRO A 74 -6.12 2.07 2.42
C PRO A 74 -4.66 1.71 2.71
N PRO A 75 -3.98 2.28 3.72
CA PRO A 75 -2.59 1.94 3.98
C PRO A 75 -2.43 0.47 4.43
N THR A 76 -3.38 -0.08 5.19
CA THR A 76 -3.38 -1.51 5.55
C THR A 76 -3.54 -2.39 4.32
N THR A 77 -4.44 -2.05 3.40
CA THR A 77 -4.64 -2.76 2.13
C THR A 77 -3.35 -2.77 1.30
N LEU A 78 -2.66 -1.61 1.19
CA LEU A 78 -1.39 -1.53 0.47
C LEU A 78 -0.32 -2.42 1.08
N ILE A 79 -0.22 -2.47 2.40
CA ILE A 79 0.73 -3.37 3.08
C ILE A 79 0.40 -4.82 2.75
N VAL A 80 -0.86 -5.23 2.85
CA VAL A 80 -1.27 -6.62 2.56
C VAL A 80 -0.96 -7.00 1.11
N VAL A 81 -1.33 -6.15 0.13
CA VAL A 81 -1.05 -6.40 -1.30
C VAL A 81 0.45 -6.56 -1.56
N ASN A 82 1.27 -5.65 -1.00
CA ASN A 82 2.71 -5.71 -1.20
C ASN A 82 3.36 -6.90 -0.49
N MET A 83 2.89 -7.28 0.70
CA MET A 83 3.33 -8.49 1.39
C MET A 83 3.04 -9.74 0.57
N VAL A 84 1.83 -9.86 0.03
CA VAL A 84 1.44 -10.97 -0.86
C VAL A 84 2.30 -10.95 -2.13
N GLY A 85 2.53 -9.77 -2.71
CA GLY A 85 3.38 -9.60 -3.89
C GLY A 85 4.82 -10.04 -3.66
N VAL A 86 5.39 -9.74 -2.50
CA VAL A 86 6.74 -10.21 -2.12
C VAL A 86 6.76 -11.74 -2.03
N VAL A 87 5.80 -12.34 -1.31
CA VAL A 87 5.74 -13.80 -1.13
C VAL A 87 5.55 -14.52 -2.47
N ALA A 88 4.62 -14.04 -3.30
CA ALA A 88 4.37 -14.59 -4.64
C ALA A 88 5.62 -14.48 -5.53
N GLY A 89 6.27 -13.29 -5.54
CA GLY A 89 7.47 -13.07 -6.33
C GLY A 89 8.62 -14.00 -5.94
N PHE A 90 8.85 -14.19 -4.64
CA PHE A 90 9.86 -15.16 -4.18
C PHE A 90 9.50 -16.61 -4.55
N SER A 91 8.23 -16.98 -4.42
CA SER A 91 7.76 -18.31 -4.82
C SER A 91 8.01 -18.59 -6.30
N ASP A 92 7.68 -17.62 -7.16
CA ASP A 92 7.91 -17.72 -8.60
C ASP A 92 9.40 -17.85 -8.95
N ALA A 93 10.27 -17.10 -8.25
CA ALA A 93 11.70 -17.17 -8.48
C ALA A 93 12.31 -18.50 -8.08
N LEU A 94 11.85 -19.09 -6.99
CA LEU A 94 12.33 -20.39 -6.54
C LEU A 94 11.91 -21.51 -7.51
N ASN A 95 10.75 -21.38 -8.15
CA ASN A 95 10.24 -22.37 -9.08
C ASN A 95 10.72 -22.16 -10.53
N GLY A 96 10.96 -20.90 -10.93
CA GLY A 96 11.27 -20.51 -12.32
C GLY A 96 12.75 -20.52 -12.70
N GLY A 97 13.68 -20.87 -11.78
CA GLY A 97 15.11 -20.90 -12.04
C GLY A 97 15.76 -19.53 -12.23
N TYR A 98 16.98 -19.53 -12.77
CA TYR A 98 17.87 -18.35 -12.77
C TYR A 98 17.39 -17.21 -13.70
N GLU A 99 16.64 -17.50 -14.73
CA GLU A 99 16.17 -16.49 -15.71
C GLU A 99 15.07 -15.56 -15.16
N SER A 100 14.37 -15.99 -14.12
CA SER A 100 13.28 -15.22 -13.50
C SER A 100 13.76 -14.17 -12.48
N TRP A 101 15.04 -14.15 -12.11
CA TRP A 101 15.57 -13.27 -11.07
C TRP A 101 15.61 -11.78 -11.46
N GLY A 102 15.85 -11.46 -12.72
CA GLY A 102 15.88 -10.07 -13.21
C GLY A 102 14.53 -9.36 -13.05
N PRO A 103 13.45 -9.89 -13.66
CA PRO A 103 12.09 -9.35 -13.52
C PRO A 103 11.59 -9.37 -12.08
N LEU A 104 11.98 -10.39 -11.30
CA LEU A 104 11.67 -10.50 -9.89
C LEU A 104 12.22 -9.33 -9.10
N PHE A 105 13.50 -8.99 -9.31
CA PHE A 105 14.16 -7.93 -8.54
C PHE A 105 13.37 -6.62 -8.63
N GLY A 106 12.90 -6.22 -9.82
CA GLY A 106 12.11 -5.01 -9.99
C GLY A 106 10.78 -5.06 -9.20
N LYS A 107 10.03 -6.15 -9.32
CA LYS A 107 8.74 -6.32 -8.63
C LYS A 107 8.90 -6.31 -7.11
N VAL A 108 9.85 -7.09 -6.60
CA VAL A 108 10.09 -7.22 -5.16
C VAL A 108 10.69 -5.93 -4.59
N PHE A 109 11.56 -5.24 -5.33
CA PHE A 109 12.11 -3.97 -4.91
C PHE A 109 11.03 -2.93 -4.64
N PHE A 110 10.08 -2.75 -5.56
CA PHE A 110 8.99 -1.79 -5.35
C PHE A 110 8.06 -2.19 -4.20
N ALA A 111 7.79 -3.47 -4.03
CA ALA A 111 6.98 -3.94 -2.91
C ALA A 111 7.67 -3.67 -1.56
N PHE A 112 8.97 -3.94 -1.45
CA PHE A 112 9.75 -3.57 -0.26
C PHE A 112 9.81 -2.07 -0.05
N TRP A 113 9.96 -1.28 -1.11
CA TRP A 113 9.99 0.17 -1.03
C TRP A 113 8.71 0.72 -0.41
N VAL A 114 7.54 0.24 -0.85
CA VAL A 114 6.25 0.63 -0.28
C VAL A 114 6.14 0.22 1.19
N ILE A 115 6.49 -1.02 1.53
CA ILE A 115 6.45 -1.52 2.92
C ILE A 115 7.38 -0.70 3.82
N PHE A 116 8.56 -0.33 3.33
CA PHE A 116 9.54 0.44 4.08
C PHE A 116 9.06 1.87 4.37
N HIS A 117 8.35 2.51 3.43
CA HIS A 117 7.74 3.82 3.68
C HIS A 117 6.54 3.74 4.63
N LEU A 118 5.79 2.65 4.61
CA LEU A 118 4.66 2.41 5.50
C LEU A 118 5.07 1.76 6.83
N TYR A 119 6.38 1.55 7.08
CA TYR A 119 6.88 0.92 8.29
C TYR A 119 6.41 1.59 9.60
N PRO A 120 6.42 2.94 9.75
CA PRO A 120 5.93 3.56 10.97
C PRO A 120 4.45 3.29 11.22
N PHE A 121 3.65 3.25 10.15
CA PHE A 121 2.24 2.88 10.21
C PHE A 121 2.07 1.42 10.65
N LEU A 122 2.82 0.49 10.06
CA LEU A 122 2.82 -0.92 10.45
C LEU A 122 3.22 -1.10 11.92
N LYS A 123 4.25 -0.39 12.38
CA LYS A 123 4.67 -0.39 13.78
C LYS A 123 3.57 0.12 14.71
N GLY A 124 2.85 1.17 14.31
CA GLY A 124 1.68 1.69 15.03
C GLY A 124 0.54 0.67 15.10
N LEU A 125 0.29 -0.04 13.99
CA LEU A 125 -0.73 -1.08 13.92
C LEU A 125 -0.44 -2.27 14.85
N MET A 126 0.83 -2.64 14.98
CA MET A 126 1.31 -3.73 15.83
C MET A 126 1.57 -3.30 17.28
N GLY A 127 1.43 -2.02 17.57
CA GLY A 127 1.65 -1.44 18.89
C GLY A 127 0.75 -2.09 19.94
N ARG A 128 1.33 -2.37 21.09
CA ARG A 128 0.75 -3.23 22.14
C ARG A 128 -0.45 -2.61 22.87
N GLN A 129 -0.64 -1.30 22.76
CA GLN A 129 -1.57 -0.54 23.58
C GLN A 129 -3.00 -0.52 23.06
N ASN A 130 -3.19 -0.66 21.73
CA ASN A 130 -4.52 -0.75 21.12
C ASN A 130 -4.51 -1.79 20.00
N ARG A 131 -5.34 -2.82 20.17
CA ARG A 131 -5.54 -3.82 19.12
C ARG A 131 -6.21 -3.13 17.93
N THR A 132 -5.62 -3.29 16.75
CA THR A 132 -6.27 -2.90 15.49
C THR A 132 -7.67 -3.49 15.44
N PRO A 133 -8.69 -2.68 15.13
CA PRO A 133 -10.04 -3.19 14.98
C PRO A 133 -10.01 -4.32 13.93
N THR A 134 -10.46 -5.49 14.30
CA THR A 134 -10.51 -6.68 13.43
C THR A 134 -11.21 -6.39 12.10
N ILE A 135 -12.18 -5.50 12.14
CA ILE A 135 -12.94 -5.08 10.96
C ILE A 135 -12.08 -4.33 9.92
N VAL A 136 -11.08 -3.53 10.34
CA VAL A 136 -10.15 -2.87 9.42
C VAL A 136 -9.31 -3.91 8.70
N VAL A 137 -8.79 -4.89 9.44
CA VAL A 137 -7.99 -5.98 8.85
C VAL A 137 -8.84 -6.80 7.88
N LEU A 138 -10.07 -7.14 8.26
CA LEU A 138 -11.00 -7.90 7.41
C LEU A 138 -11.27 -7.16 6.09
N TRP A 139 -11.65 -5.89 6.14
CA TRP A 139 -11.89 -5.08 4.95
C TRP A 139 -10.64 -4.91 4.09
N SER A 140 -9.48 -4.73 4.72
CA SER A 140 -8.21 -4.58 4.01
C SER A 140 -7.82 -5.86 3.25
N VAL A 141 -8.00 -7.03 3.87
CA VAL A 141 -7.75 -8.32 3.21
C VAL A 141 -8.73 -8.56 2.06
N LEU A 142 -10.01 -8.22 2.26
CA LEU A 142 -11.03 -8.36 1.22
C LEU A 142 -10.70 -7.46 0.01
N LEU A 143 -10.39 -6.18 0.25
CA LEU A 143 -9.99 -5.25 -0.81
C LEU A 143 -8.70 -5.69 -1.50
N ALA A 144 -7.70 -6.15 -0.75
CA ALA A 144 -6.47 -6.66 -1.31
C ALA A 144 -6.72 -7.86 -2.23
N SER A 145 -7.62 -8.77 -1.84
CA SER A 145 -8.02 -9.92 -2.67
C SER A 145 -8.72 -9.47 -3.95
N VAL A 146 -9.63 -8.50 -3.87
CA VAL A 146 -10.31 -7.94 -5.05
C VAL A 146 -9.31 -7.30 -6.01
N PHE A 147 -8.41 -6.45 -5.51
CA PHE A 147 -7.39 -5.81 -6.35
C PHE A 147 -6.45 -6.84 -6.99
N SER A 148 -6.04 -7.86 -6.26
CA SER A 148 -5.19 -8.92 -6.79
C SER A 148 -5.90 -9.72 -7.89
N LEU A 149 -7.17 -10.05 -7.71
CA LEU A 149 -7.97 -10.75 -8.73
C LEU A 149 -8.21 -9.90 -9.98
N ILE A 150 -8.49 -8.60 -9.81
CA ILE A 150 -8.62 -7.65 -10.92
C ILE A 150 -7.31 -7.58 -11.70
N TRP A 151 -6.18 -7.48 -10.98
CA TRP A 151 -4.86 -7.41 -11.61
C TRP A 151 -4.56 -8.67 -12.44
N VAL A 152 -4.80 -9.85 -11.90
CA VAL A 152 -4.60 -11.11 -12.62
C VAL A 152 -5.46 -11.18 -13.89
N LYS A 153 -6.70 -10.65 -13.84
CA LYS A 153 -7.61 -10.65 -15.01
C LYS A 153 -7.25 -9.61 -16.08
N ILE A 154 -6.72 -8.45 -15.66
CA ILE A 154 -6.42 -7.32 -16.57
C ILE A 154 -4.97 -7.39 -17.09
N ASN A 155 -4.13 -8.23 -16.50
CA ASN A 155 -2.71 -8.26 -16.83
C ASN A 155 -2.47 -8.64 -18.31
N PRO A 156 -2.16 -7.66 -19.19
CA PRO A 156 -2.00 -7.92 -20.62
C PRO A 156 -0.70 -8.66 -20.96
N PHE A 157 0.20 -8.79 -19.97
CA PHE A 157 1.51 -9.40 -20.18
C PHE A 157 1.46 -10.94 -20.14
N VAL A 158 0.48 -11.56 -19.49
CA VAL A 158 0.33 -13.02 -19.40
C VAL A 158 -0.24 -13.60 -20.69
N ASN A 159 -1.13 -12.87 -21.36
CA ASN A 159 -1.80 -13.37 -22.57
C ASN A 159 -0.93 -13.37 -23.84
N LYS A 160 0.25 -12.73 -23.84
CA LYS A 160 1.15 -12.73 -25.01
C LYS A 160 2.09 -13.92 -25.07
N VAL A 161 2.48 -14.48 -23.93
CA VAL A 161 3.42 -15.61 -23.90
C VAL A 161 2.76 -16.89 -24.38
N ASP A 162 1.50 -17.12 -24.04
CA ASP A 162 0.78 -18.34 -24.43
C ASP A 162 0.42 -18.38 -25.93
N SER A 163 0.20 -17.23 -26.57
CA SER A 163 -0.13 -17.18 -28.00
C SER A 163 1.10 -17.29 -28.92
N GLU A 164 2.28 -16.81 -28.48
CA GLU A 164 3.51 -16.99 -29.27
C GLU A 164 4.02 -18.41 -29.20
N THR A 165 3.96 -19.07 -28.04
CA THR A 165 4.40 -20.44 -27.88
C THR A 165 3.52 -21.44 -28.65
N ILE A 166 2.20 -21.20 -28.70
CA ILE A 166 1.27 -22.03 -29.48
C ILE A 166 1.49 -21.86 -30.99
N SER A 167 1.79 -20.63 -31.44
CA SER A 167 2.08 -20.33 -32.84
C SER A 167 3.37 -21.01 -33.33
N GLU A 168 4.43 -20.98 -32.52
CA GLU A 168 5.70 -21.63 -32.88
C GLU A 168 5.58 -23.17 -32.86
N THR A 169 4.81 -23.75 -31.93
CA THR A 169 4.62 -25.20 -31.85
C THR A 169 3.77 -25.71 -33.00
N CYS A 170 2.79 -24.95 -33.47
CA CYS A 170 1.97 -25.34 -34.64
C CYS A 170 2.74 -25.28 -35.97
N ILE A 171 3.74 -24.38 -36.11
CA ILE A 171 4.57 -24.30 -37.31
C ILE A 171 5.61 -25.43 -37.37
N ALA A 172 6.03 -25.96 -36.22
CA ALA A 172 7.03 -27.02 -36.13
C ALA A 172 6.47 -28.44 -36.37
N ILE A 173 5.14 -28.63 -36.42
CA ILE A 173 4.49 -29.95 -36.61
C ILE A 173 4.01 -30.19 -38.07
N ASP A 174 4.08 -29.15 -38.91
CA ASP A 174 3.55 -29.23 -40.29
C ASP A 174 4.68 -29.30 -41.37
N CYS A 175 5.80 -29.98 -41.02
CA CYS A 175 6.85 -30.35 -41.94
C CYS A 175 7.01 -31.86 -42.03
#